data_095198ceaa7760fdffe1cb1f1851e5e1
#
_entry.id   095198ceaa7760fdffe1cb1f1851e5e1
#
_cell.length_a   1.000
_cell.length_b   1.000
_cell.length_c   1.000
_cell.angle_alpha   90.00
_cell.angle_beta   90.00
_cell.angle_gamma   90.00
#
_symmetry.space_group_name_H-M   'P 1'
#
loop_
_entity.id
_entity.type
_entity.pdbx_description
1 polymer ?
#
loop_
_entity_poly.entity_id
_entity_poly.type
_entity_poly.pdbx_seq_one_letter_code
_entity_poly.pdbx_strand_id
1 'polypeptide(L)'
;MWGTVLKRDLLGETREEDRFHTREEIREYLESEIYKQGENVVIRNLDVSLVEDLSELFRGIGWDIKTLDLSGWKTSNVKNMTDMFYQCESLKSLDVTGWDTSNVENMGGMFWGCHNLESLDISNWNTSNVKSMCMMLWGCKKLEALDLSGWDTSNVQSMSGMFYDCRRLKALDLSGWDTSNIKDMSWTFYECSAPYEVVDNKIVKII
;
A
#
# COMPACT_ATOMS: atom_id res chain seq x y z
N MET A 1 -22.62 17.49 -13.56
CA MET A 1 -23.56 16.36 -13.33
C MET A 1 -22.99 15.59 -12.17
N TRP A 2 -23.66 15.52 -11.04
CA TRP A 2 -23.17 14.95 -9.80
C TRP A 2 -23.16 13.43 -9.92
N GLY A 3 -22.03 12.83 -9.58
CA GLY A 3 -21.76 11.42 -9.71
C GLY A 3 -22.84 10.54 -9.08
N THR A 4 -23.16 9.48 -9.76
CA THR A 4 -24.08 8.46 -9.33
C THR A 4 -23.53 7.79 -8.07
N VAL A 5 -24.09 8.13 -6.91
CA VAL A 5 -23.83 7.39 -5.67
C VAL A 5 -24.19 5.94 -5.94
N LEU A 6 -23.25 5.03 -5.67
CA LEU A 6 -23.47 3.59 -5.79
C LEU A 6 -24.80 3.20 -5.11
N LYS A 7 -25.83 2.94 -5.90
CA LYS A 7 -27.11 2.44 -5.41
C LYS A 7 -26.97 0.95 -5.17
N ARG A 8 -26.76 0.56 -3.90
CA ARG A 8 -27.00 -0.83 -3.51
C ARG A 8 -28.45 -1.16 -3.79
N ASP A 9 -28.70 -2.29 -4.46
CA ASP A 9 -30.04 -2.84 -4.53
C ASP A 9 -30.53 -3.28 -3.13
N LEU A 10 -31.80 -3.68 -3.03
CA LEU A 10 -32.40 -4.14 -1.78
C LEU A 10 -31.76 -5.43 -1.23
N LEU A 11 -30.89 -6.10 -1.99
CA LEU A 11 -30.16 -7.31 -1.63
C LEU A 11 -28.69 -7.00 -1.23
N GLY A 12 -28.24 -5.74 -1.36
CA GLY A 12 -26.88 -5.31 -1.02
C GLY A 12 -25.84 -5.65 -2.09
N GLU A 13 -26.24 -6.08 -3.28
CA GLU A 13 -25.36 -6.33 -4.42
C GLU A 13 -25.21 -5.09 -5.28
N THR A 14 -23.99 -4.80 -5.76
CA THR A 14 -23.73 -3.74 -6.74
C THR A 14 -24.05 -4.27 -8.13
N ARG A 15 -24.84 -3.53 -8.91
CA ARG A 15 -25.06 -3.87 -10.31
C ARG A 15 -23.79 -3.60 -11.10
N GLU A 16 -23.63 -4.29 -12.25
CA GLU A 16 -22.44 -4.09 -13.10
C GLU A 16 -22.30 -2.63 -13.57
N GLU A 17 -23.42 -1.96 -13.82
CA GLU A 17 -23.51 -0.54 -14.20
C GLU A 17 -23.14 0.45 -13.07
N ASP A 18 -23.09 -0.03 -11.81
CA ASP A 18 -22.73 0.77 -10.63
C ASP A 18 -21.26 0.56 -10.19
N ARG A 19 -20.47 -0.21 -10.95
CA ARG A 19 -19.05 -0.47 -10.67
C ARG A 19 -18.18 0.60 -11.28
N PHE A 20 -17.03 0.84 -10.64
CA PHE A 20 -16.00 1.70 -11.20
C PHE A 20 -15.25 0.99 -12.33
N HIS A 21 -15.06 1.67 -13.44
CA HIS A 21 -14.37 1.16 -14.62
C HIS A 21 -12.98 1.78 -14.77
N THR A 22 -12.75 2.94 -14.14
CA THR A 22 -11.49 3.67 -14.23
C THR A 22 -11.03 4.14 -12.84
N ARG A 23 -9.73 4.35 -12.70
CA ARG A 23 -9.13 4.97 -11.52
C ARG A 23 -9.68 6.38 -11.30
N GLU A 24 -9.91 7.12 -12.36
CA GLU A 24 -10.40 8.49 -12.33
C GLU A 24 -11.82 8.56 -11.71
N GLU A 25 -12.71 7.64 -12.06
CA GLU A 25 -14.04 7.53 -11.45
C GLU A 25 -13.95 7.24 -9.94
N ILE A 26 -13.06 6.32 -9.55
CA ILE A 26 -12.80 6.04 -8.13
C ILE A 26 -12.29 7.29 -7.43
N ARG A 27 -11.34 8.00 -8.03
CA ARG A 27 -10.74 9.18 -7.45
C ARG A 27 -11.76 10.30 -7.22
N GLU A 28 -12.61 10.59 -8.20
CA GLU A 28 -13.70 11.57 -8.06
C GLU A 28 -14.66 11.19 -6.90
N TYR A 29 -14.99 9.92 -6.78
CA TYR A 29 -15.80 9.43 -5.66
C TYR A 29 -15.09 9.63 -4.33
N LEU A 30 -13.80 9.27 -4.23
CA LEU A 30 -12.99 9.43 -3.02
C LEU A 30 -12.88 10.89 -2.60
N GLU A 31 -12.62 11.81 -3.52
CA GLU A 31 -12.55 13.24 -3.24
C GLU A 31 -13.85 13.75 -2.60
N SER A 32 -15.00 13.31 -3.13
CA SER A 32 -16.31 13.63 -2.57
C SER A 32 -16.50 13.07 -1.15
N GLU A 33 -16.09 11.82 -0.91
CA GLU A 33 -16.26 11.19 0.41
C GLU A 33 -15.28 11.77 1.44
N ILE A 34 -14.02 12.04 1.06
CA ILE A 34 -13.02 12.70 1.91
C ILE A 34 -13.53 14.11 2.32
N TYR A 35 -14.06 14.88 1.37
CA TYR A 35 -14.61 16.19 1.67
C TYR A 35 -15.75 16.14 2.71
N LYS A 36 -16.60 15.11 2.65
CA LYS A 36 -17.72 14.92 3.60
C LYS A 36 -17.28 14.46 4.98
N GLN A 37 -16.28 13.55 5.04
CA GLN A 37 -15.87 12.85 6.25
C GLN A 37 -14.70 13.53 6.97
N GLY A 38 -13.92 14.38 6.27
CA GLY A 38 -12.78 15.08 6.85
C GLY A 38 -11.59 14.15 7.13
N GLU A 39 -11.03 14.22 8.32
CA GLU A 39 -9.76 13.56 8.68
C GLU A 39 -9.89 12.05 8.96
N ASN A 40 -11.09 11.53 9.18
CA ASN A 40 -11.33 10.13 9.54
C ASN A 40 -12.28 9.51 8.52
N VAL A 41 -11.71 8.87 7.51
CA VAL A 41 -12.42 8.43 6.31
C VAL A 41 -12.70 6.93 6.37
N VAL A 42 -13.94 6.55 6.10
CA VAL A 42 -14.40 5.15 6.06
C VAL A 42 -15.10 4.88 4.73
N ILE A 43 -14.46 4.07 3.87
CA ILE A 43 -14.98 3.69 2.55
C ILE A 43 -14.78 2.19 2.37
N ARG A 44 -15.65 1.39 2.97
CA ARG A 44 -15.56 -0.07 2.98
C ARG A 44 -16.24 -0.72 1.78
N ASN A 45 -15.80 -1.94 1.45
CA ASN A 45 -16.44 -2.84 0.51
C ASN A 45 -16.64 -2.23 -0.90
N LEU A 46 -15.74 -1.34 -1.33
CA LEU A 46 -15.80 -0.78 -2.67
C LEU A 46 -15.48 -1.85 -3.71
N ASP A 47 -16.30 -1.93 -4.76
CA ASP A 47 -16.05 -2.85 -5.87
C ASP A 47 -15.19 -2.16 -6.93
N VAL A 48 -13.89 -2.44 -6.90
CA VAL A 48 -12.90 -1.97 -7.88
C VAL A 48 -12.41 -3.11 -8.78
N SER A 49 -13.17 -4.21 -8.85
CA SER A 49 -12.77 -5.44 -9.56
C SER A 49 -12.65 -5.30 -11.07
N LEU A 50 -13.09 -4.18 -11.65
CA LEU A 50 -12.92 -3.89 -13.08
C LEU A 50 -11.68 -3.01 -13.35
N VAL A 51 -10.95 -2.58 -12.30
CA VAL A 51 -9.81 -1.67 -12.43
C VAL A 51 -8.52 -2.41 -12.12
N GLU A 52 -7.57 -2.36 -13.06
CA GLU A 52 -6.25 -2.98 -12.92
C GLU A 52 -5.20 -2.03 -12.32
N ASP A 53 -5.42 -0.73 -12.39
CA ASP A 53 -4.47 0.31 -11.97
C ASP A 53 -5.09 1.24 -10.91
N LEU A 54 -4.56 1.16 -9.68
CA LEU A 54 -4.88 2.06 -8.56
C LEU A 54 -3.69 2.96 -8.19
N SER A 55 -2.73 3.14 -9.11
CA SER A 55 -1.58 3.99 -8.86
C SER A 55 -2.00 5.43 -8.54
N GLU A 56 -1.28 6.07 -7.62
CA GLU A 56 -1.47 7.46 -7.23
C GLU A 56 -2.90 7.83 -6.73
N LEU A 57 -3.72 6.83 -6.35
CA LEU A 57 -5.15 7.04 -6.09
C LEU A 57 -5.42 8.09 -5.00
N PHE A 58 -4.63 8.12 -3.92
CA PHE A 58 -4.74 9.10 -2.84
C PHE A 58 -3.73 10.25 -2.93
N ARG A 59 -2.89 10.28 -3.95
CA ARG A 59 -1.89 11.35 -4.14
C ARG A 59 -2.56 12.70 -4.27
N GLY A 60 -2.20 13.65 -3.38
CA GLY A 60 -2.72 15.00 -3.38
C GLY A 60 -4.14 15.16 -2.81
N ILE A 61 -4.84 14.07 -2.47
CA ILE A 61 -6.15 14.13 -1.79
C ILE A 61 -6.11 13.55 -0.37
N GLY A 62 -5.11 12.73 -0.07
CA GLY A 62 -4.96 12.03 1.23
C GLY A 62 -4.09 12.76 2.26
N TRP A 63 -3.58 13.96 1.98
CA TRP A 63 -2.56 14.63 2.80
C TRP A 63 -3.03 14.98 4.23
N ASP A 64 -4.33 15.18 4.43
CA ASP A 64 -4.93 15.60 5.72
C ASP A 64 -5.68 14.45 6.44
N ILE A 65 -5.79 13.28 5.79
CA ILE A 65 -6.46 12.11 6.36
C ILE A 65 -5.61 11.54 7.50
N LYS A 66 -6.20 11.37 8.68
CA LYS A 66 -5.56 10.76 9.85
C LYS A 66 -5.83 9.27 9.97
N THR A 67 -7.07 8.86 9.70
CA THR A 67 -7.44 7.44 9.67
C THR A 67 -8.19 7.11 8.39
N LEU A 68 -7.88 5.97 7.79
CA LEU A 68 -8.47 5.55 6.54
C LEU A 68 -8.84 4.07 6.62
N ASP A 69 -10.12 3.77 6.43
CA ASP A 69 -10.62 2.40 6.42
C ASP A 69 -11.14 2.06 5.01
N LEU A 70 -10.39 1.21 4.34
CA LEU A 70 -10.67 0.70 3.00
C LEU A 70 -10.90 -0.81 3.02
N SER A 71 -11.30 -1.35 4.18
CA SER A 71 -11.50 -2.79 4.35
C SER A 71 -12.55 -3.35 3.38
N GLY A 72 -12.31 -4.57 2.91
CA GLY A 72 -13.22 -5.30 2.04
C GLY A 72 -13.31 -4.79 0.59
N TRP A 73 -12.38 -3.94 0.14
CA TRP A 73 -12.32 -3.58 -1.27
C TRP A 73 -12.03 -4.83 -2.12
N LYS A 74 -12.72 -4.96 -3.25
CA LYS A 74 -12.51 -6.07 -4.20
C LYS A 74 -11.38 -5.75 -5.16
N THR A 75 -10.14 -6.07 -4.76
CA THR A 75 -8.91 -5.71 -5.47
C THR A 75 -8.33 -6.82 -6.34
N SER A 76 -9.06 -7.93 -6.55
CA SER A 76 -8.53 -9.14 -7.18
C SER A 76 -7.95 -8.96 -8.60
N ASN A 77 -8.34 -7.91 -9.33
CA ASN A 77 -7.80 -7.64 -10.67
C ASN A 77 -6.72 -6.56 -10.70
N VAL A 78 -6.40 -5.96 -9.54
CA VAL A 78 -5.43 -4.88 -9.47
C VAL A 78 -4.02 -5.42 -9.70
N LYS A 79 -3.29 -4.80 -10.62
CA LYS A 79 -1.90 -5.11 -10.98
C LYS A 79 -0.92 -4.03 -10.53
N ASN A 80 -1.38 -2.79 -10.43
CA ASN A 80 -0.53 -1.65 -10.12
C ASN A 80 -1.09 -0.84 -8.94
N MET A 81 -0.28 -0.74 -7.87
CA MET A 81 -0.54 0.06 -6.66
C MET A 81 0.59 1.08 -6.41
N THR A 82 1.34 1.45 -7.46
CA THR A 82 2.44 2.41 -7.36
C THR A 82 1.94 3.74 -6.79
N ASP A 83 2.65 4.28 -5.78
CA ASP A 83 2.39 5.58 -5.20
C ASP A 83 0.95 5.79 -4.68
N MET A 84 0.20 4.70 -4.40
CA MET A 84 -1.23 4.78 -4.07
C MET A 84 -1.51 5.72 -2.91
N PHE A 85 -0.68 5.72 -1.86
CA PHE A 85 -0.78 6.59 -0.69
C PHE A 85 0.40 7.57 -0.59
N TYR A 86 0.98 7.94 -1.75
CA TYR A 86 2.13 8.84 -1.81
C TYR A 86 1.84 10.16 -1.07
N GLN A 87 2.71 10.49 -0.10
CA GLN A 87 2.60 11.71 0.73
C GLN A 87 1.27 11.86 1.50
N CYS A 88 0.64 10.77 1.90
CA CYS A 88 -0.41 10.81 2.91
C CYS A 88 0.23 11.10 4.29
N GLU A 89 0.78 12.31 4.45
CA GLU A 89 1.67 12.67 5.56
C GLU A 89 1.00 12.58 6.93
N SER A 90 -0.29 12.91 7.02
CA SER A 90 -1.06 12.89 8.27
C SER A 90 -1.57 11.51 8.67
N LEU A 91 -1.51 10.52 7.76
CA LEU A 91 -2.07 9.19 7.95
C LEU A 91 -1.40 8.46 9.11
N LYS A 92 -2.18 8.08 10.14
CA LYS A 92 -1.73 7.36 11.33
C LYS A 92 -2.07 5.88 11.29
N SER A 93 -3.24 5.55 10.74
CA SER A 93 -3.69 4.18 10.59
C SER A 93 -4.44 3.97 9.29
N LEU A 94 -4.22 2.82 8.69
CA LEU A 94 -4.85 2.37 7.46
C LEU A 94 -5.36 0.95 7.65
N ASP A 95 -6.64 0.72 7.33
CA ASP A 95 -7.21 -0.62 7.27
C ASP A 95 -7.43 -1.04 5.81
N VAL A 96 -6.70 -2.06 5.39
CA VAL A 96 -6.75 -2.70 4.07
C VAL A 96 -7.12 -4.18 4.18
N THR A 97 -7.78 -4.54 5.26
CA THR A 97 -8.22 -5.92 5.52
C THR A 97 -9.12 -6.43 4.38
N GLY A 98 -8.82 -7.63 3.93
CA GLY A 98 -9.59 -8.28 2.86
C GLY A 98 -9.14 -7.93 1.44
N TRP A 99 -8.07 -7.15 1.27
CA TRP A 99 -7.51 -6.90 -0.05
C TRP A 99 -6.87 -8.18 -0.62
N ASP A 100 -7.24 -8.51 -1.84
CA ASP A 100 -6.58 -9.55 -2.63
C ASP A 100 -5.48 -8.90 -3.48
N THR A 101 -4.23 -9.19 -3.14
CA THR A 101 -3.04 -8.65 -3.82
C THR A 101 -2.38 -9.67 -4.76
N SER A 102 -3.03 -10.82 -4.99
CA SER A 102 -2.44 -11.94 -5.73
C SER A 102 -2.04 -11.61 -7.17
N ASN A 103 -2.64 -10.59 -7.78
CA ASN A 103 -2.33 -10.14 -9.14
C ASN A 103 -1.45 -8.88 -9.18
N VAL A 104 -1.06 -8.32 -8.02
CA VAL A 104 -0.27 -7.09 -7.99
C VAL A 104 1.17 -7.36 -8.43
N GLU A 105 1.61 -6.59 -9.42
CA GLU A 105 2.97 -6.64 -9.98
C GLU A 105 3.86 -5.50 -9.49
N ASN A 106 3.27 -4.36 -9.10
CA ASN A 106 4.01 -3.17 -8.70
C ASN A 106 3.41 -2.51 -7.46
N MET A 107 4.26 -2.38 -6.42
CA MET A 107 3.97 -1.71 -5.15
C MET A 107 4.97 -0.57 -4.86
N GLY A 108 5.70 -0.10 -5.89
CA GLY A 108 6.70 0.95 -5.72
C GLY A 108 6.10 2.23 -5.13
N GLY A 109 6.77 2.83 -4.14
CA GLY A 109 6.36 4.09 -3.52
C GLY A 109 5.00 4.09 -2.81
N MET A 110 4.35 2.92 -2.64
CA MET A 110 2.95 2.84 -2.21
C MET A 110 2.65 3.65 -0.94
N PHE A 111 3.58 3.69 0.01
CA PHE A 111 3.46 4.45 1.26
C PHE A 111 4.56 5.51 1.40
N TRP A 112 5.17 5.93 0.29
CA TRP A 112 6.22 6.94 0.34
C TRP A 112 5.74 8.23 1.02
N GLY A 113 6.44 8.65 2.07
CA GLY A 113 6.13 9.89 2.77
C GLY A 113 4.95 9.80 3.73
N CYS A 114 4.45 8.62 4.06
CA CYS A 114 3.47 8.42 5.12
C CYS A 114 4.15 8.60 6.50
N HIS A 115 4.64 9.81 6.78
CA HIS A 115 5.53 10.11 7.91
C HIS A 115 4.94 9.80 9.27
N ASN A 116 3.61 9.87 9.40
CA ASN A 116 2.90 9.67 10.65
C ASN A 116 2.26 8.29 10.80
N LEU A 117 2.46 7.37 9.85
CA LEU A 117 1.90 6.02 9.91
C LEU A 117 2.49 5.26 11.10
N GLU A 118 1.65 4.93 12.07
CA GLU A 118 2.04 4.30 13.34
C GLU A 118 1.88 2.78 13.30
N SER A 119 0.87 2.29 12.56
CA SER A 119 0.59 0.87 12.38
C SER A 119 0.11 0.57 10.96
N LEU A 120 0.49 -0.60 10.45
CA LEU A 120 0.10 -1.10 9.14
C LEU A 120 0.09 -2.63 9.19
N ASP A 121 -1.05 -3.25 8.91
CA ASP A 121 -1.15 -4.71 8.79
C ASP A 121 -1.32 -5.09 7.31
N ILE A 122 -0.25 -5.62 6.75
CA ILE A 122 -0.12 -6.12 5.39
C ILE A 122 0.48 -7.55 5.38
N SER A 123 0.44 -8.21 6.54
CA SER A 123 1.02 -9.55 6.73
C SER A 123 0.41 -10.61 5.82
N ASN A 124 -0.88 -10.46 5.51
CA ASN A 124 -1.63 -11.40 4.68
C ASN A 124 -1.54 -11.14 3.16
N TRP A 125 -0.78 -10.16 2.73
CA TRP A 125 -0.67 -9.86 1.31
C TRP A 125 0.08 -10.96 0.56
N ASN A 126 -0.49 -11.38 -0.58
CA ASN A 126 0.19 -12.26 -1.51
C ASN A 126 1.09 -11.43 -2.43
N THR A 127 2.40 -11.58 -2.28
CA THR A 127 3.41 -10.83 -3.02
C THR A 127 4.09 -11.64 -4.13
N SER A 128 3.63 -12.86 -4.37
CA SER A 128 4.29 -13.79 -5.32
C SER A 128 4.43 -13.27 -6.75
N ASN A 129 3.59 -12.31 -7.17
CA ASN A 129 3.67 -11.69 -8.50
C ASN A 129 4.37 -10.33 -8.50
N VAL A 130 4.78 -9.81 -7.32
CA VAL A 130 5.37 -8.48 -7.22
C VAL A 130 6.79 -8.46 -7.78
N LYS A 131 7.04 -7.52 -8.69
CA LYS A 131 8.32 -7.28 -9.36
C LYS A 131 9.08 -6.09 -8.79
N SER A 132 8.36 -5.10 -8.24
CA SER A 132 8.96 -3.90 -7.67
C SER A 132 8.32 -3.51 -6.34
N MET A 133 9.19 -3.30 -5.34
CA MET A 133 8.88 -2.72 -4.03
C MET A 133 9.77 -1.49 -3.75
N CYS A 134 10.27 -0.86 -4.83
CA CYS A 134 11.16 0.29 -4.74
C CYS A 134 10.48 1.40 -3.95
N MET A 135 11.17 1.94 -2.94
CA MET A 135 10.70 3.08 -2.11
C MET A 135 9.34 2.86 -1.41
N MET A 136 8.84 1.61 -1.30
CA MET A 136 7.48 1.32 -0.86
C MET A 136 7.13 1.94 0.50
N LEU A 137 8.06 1.94 1.44
CA LEU A 137 7.89 2.45 2.81
C LEU A 137 8.83 3.63 3.11
N TRP A 138 9.39 4.27 2.07
CA TRP A 138 10.31 5.41 2.23
C TRP A 138 9.70 6.49 3.12
N GLY A 139 10.39 6.81 4.20
CA GLY A 139 9.96 7.88 5.11
C GLY A 139 8.80 7.54 6.03
N CYS A 140 8.45 6.27 6.22
CA CYS A 140 7.48 5.85 7.25
C CYS A 140 8.13 5.96 8.64
N LYS A 141 8.35 7.21 9.10
CA LYS A 141 9.21 7.54 10.25
C LYS A 141 8.70 7.03 11.58
N LYS A 142 7.38 6.87 11.73
CA LYS A 142 6.73 6.46 13.00
C LYS A 142 6.39 4.97 13.06
N LEU A 143 6.49 4.24 11.98
CA LEU A 143 6.21 2.81 11.94
C LEU A 143 7.25 2.06 12.81
N GLU A 144 6.80 1.34 13.83
CA GLU A 144 7.69 0.67 14.79
C GLU A 144 7.88 -0.82 14.53
N ALA A 145 6.86 -1.46 14.00
CA ALA A 145 6.84 -2.89 13.71
C ALA A 145 6.12 -3.17 12.39
N LEU A 146 6.59 -4.21 11.69
CA LEU A 146 5.98 -4.68 10.46
C LEU A 146 6.25 -6.17 10.31
N ASP A 147 5.19 -6.96 10.11
CA ASP A 147 5.31 -8.38 9.83
C ASP A 147 5.24 -8.61 8.31
N LEU A 148 6.37 -9.03 7.75
CA LEU A 148 6.53 -9.38 6.34
C LEU A 148 7.01 -10.82 6.16
N SER A 149 6.92 -11.64 7.20
CA SER A 149 7.43 -13.02 7.22
C SER A 149 6.74 -13.93 6.20
N GLY A 150 5.48 -13.63 5.86
CA GLY A 150 4.69 -14.36 4.86
C GLY A 150 4.92 -13.94 3.41
N TRP A 151 5.77 -12.94 3.16
CA TRP A 151 5.94 -12.41 1.81
C TRP A 151 6.85 -13.28 0.95
N ASP A 152 6.39 -13.60 -0.26
CA ASP A 152 7.20 -14.22 -1.30
C ASP A 152 7.89 -13.13 -2.13
N THR A 153 9.21 -13.05 -2.02
CA THR A 153 10.03 -12.06 -2.73
C THR A 153 10.78 -12.65 -3.93
N SER A 154 10.52 -13.91 -4.28
CA SER A 154 11.24 -14.62 -5.33
C SER A 154 11.18 -13.96 -6.72
N ASN A 155 10.13 -13.17 -7.01
CA ASN A 155 9.97 -12.44 -8.26
C ASN A 155 10.39 -10.97 -8.19
N VAL A 156 10.78 -10.47 -7.01
CA VAL A 156 11.16 -9.07 -6.83
C VAL A 156 12.50 -8.77 -7.50
N GLN A 157 12.52 -7.72 -8.32
CA GLN A 157 13.70 -7.27 -9.06
C GLN A 157 14.29 -5.98 -8.51
N SER A 158 13.50 -5.15 -7.83
CA SER A 158 13.97 -3.92 -7.19
C SER A 158 13.26 -3.69 -5.86
N MET A 159 14.07 -3.37 -4.83
CA MET A 159 13.63 -2.90 -3.52
C MET A 159 14.46 -1.71 -3.05
N SER A 160 15.04 -0.96 -4.00
CA SER A 160 15.83 0.23 -3.72
C SER A 160 15.05 1.19 -2.82
N GLY A 161 15.67 1.61 -1.71
CA GLY A 161 15.07 2.55 -0.75
C GLY A 161 13.83 2.07 -0.03
N MET A 162 13.50 0.77 -0.03
CA MET A 162 12.22 0.27 0.49
C MET A 162 11.94 0.71 1.93
N PHE A 163 12.95 0.72 2.79
CA PHE A 163 12.83 1.12 4.20
C PHE A 163 13.65 2.38 4.52
N TYR A 164 14.00 3.17 3.50
CA TYR A 164 14.75 4.41 3.69
C TYR A 164 14.04 5.34 4.68
N ASP A 165 14.78 5.91 5.64
CA ASP A 165 14.29 6.87 6.65
C ASP A 165 13.13 6.29 7.54
N CYS A 166 13.09 4.96 7.72
CA CYS A 166 12.19 4.29 8.67
C CYS A 166 12.79 4.31 10.08
N ARG A 167 12.89 5.50 10.69
CA ARG A 167 13.70 5.77 11.91
C ARG A 167 13.23 5.06 13.15
N ARG A 168 12.01 4.54 13.21
CA ARG A 168 11.48 3.85 14.38
C ARG A 168 11.19 2.38 14.15
N LEU A 169 11.39 1.86 12.95
CA LEU A 169 11.14 0.47 12.59
C LEU A 169 12.22 -0.43 13.23
N LYS A 170 11.85 -1.12 14.31
CA LYS A 170 12.73 -1.98 15.09
C LYS A 170 12.38 -3.45 14.99
N ALA A 171 11.08 -3.76 14.89
CA ALA A 171 10.57 -5.12 14.77
C ALA A 171 10.24 -5.41 13.31
N LEU A 172 11.16 -6.09 12.64
CA LEU A 172 11.07 -6.50 11.25
C LEU A 172 11.68 -7.91 11.13
N ASP A 173 10.99 -8.82 10.46
CA ASP A 173 11.51 -10.14 10.13
C ASP A 173 11.52 -10.36 8.62
N LEU A 174 12.71 -10.57 8.06
CA LEU A 174 12.97 -10.79 6.65
C LEU A 174 13.66 -12.14 6.41
N SER A 175 13.64 -13.04 7.38
CA SER A 175 14.37 -14.31 7.33
C SER A 175 13.93 -15.27 6.23
N GLY A 176 12.68 -15.12 5.76
CA GLY A 176 12.11 -15.90 4.65
C GLY A 176 12.33 -15.30 3.26
N TRP A 177 12.98 -14.16 3.15
CA TRP A 177 13.07 -13.46 1.87
C TRP A 177 14.11 -14.08 0.93
N ASP A 178 13.69 -14.32 -0.30
CA ASP A 178 14.60 -14.67 -1.41
C ASP A 178 15.03 -13.37 -2.13
N THR A 179 16.32 -13.08 -2.06
CA THR A 179 16.91 -11.88 -2.68
C THR A 179 17.64 -12.20 -3.98
N SER A 180 17.58 -13.44 -4.48
CA SER A 180 18.39 -13.92 -5.62
C SER A 180 18.09 -13.19 -6.94
N ASN A 181 16.87 -12.72 -7.15
CA ASN A 181 16.44 -12.02 -8.35
C ASN A 181 16.52 -10.48 -8.24
N ILE A 182 16.88 -9.96 -7.06
CA ILE A 182 16.92 -8.51 -6.85
C ILE A 182 18.16 -7.93 -7.49
N LYS A 183 17.96 -6.95 -8.37
CA LYS A 183 19.02 -6.26 -9.12
C LYS A 183 19.46 -4.97 -8.44
N ASP A 184 18.57 -4.36 -7.67
CA ASP A 184 18.84 -3.09 -6.99
C ASP A 184 18.26 -3.08 -5.57
N MET A 185 19.16 -3.02 -4.58
CA MET A 185 18.87 -2.85 -3.16
C MET A 185 19.51 -1.57 -2.60
N SER A 186 19.86 -0.61 -3.45
CA SER A 186 20.49 0.64 -3.03
C SER A 186 19.62 1.35 -1.99
N TRP A 187 20.22 1.86 -0.92
CA TRP A 187 19.55 2.66 0.10
C TRP A 187 18.43 1.95 0.87
N THR A 188 18.25 0.61 0.74
CA THR A 188 17.12 -0.13 1.33
C THR A 188 16.96 0.14 2.82
N PHE A 189 18.04 0.19 3.60
CA PHE A 189 18.02 0.42 5.05
C PHE A 189 18.71 1.72 5.48
N TYR A 190 18.92 2.66 4.58
CA TYR A 190 19.56 3.93 4.93
C TYR A 190 18.67 4.72 5.90
N GLU A 191 19.23 5.17 7.02
CA GLU A 191 18.50 5.82 8.14
C GLU A 191 17.33 4.97 8.70
N CYS A 192 17.38 3.65 8.55
CA CYS A 192 16.40 2.71 9.12
C CYS A 192 16.92 2.17 10.46
N SER A 193 16.03 2.01 11.45
CA SER A 193 16.39 1.42 12.75
C SER A 193 16.25 -0.10 12.81
N ALA A 194 15.77 -0.75 11.74
CA ALA A 194 15.72 -2.20 11.66
C ALA A 194 17.15 -2.79 11.66
N PRO A 195 17.37 -3.95 12.30
CA PRO A 195 18.69 -4.54 12.47
C PRO A 195 19.15 -5.27 11.19
N TYR A 196 19.15 -4.58 10.06
CA TYR A 196 19.53 -5.15 8.75
C TYR A 196 20.39 -4.18 7.95
N GLU A 197 21.27 -4.76 7.13
CA GLU A 197 22.06 -4.05 6.13
C GLU A 197 22.11 -4.86 4.83
N VAL A 198 22.56 -4.22 3.76
CA VAL A 198 22.83 -4.89 2.47
C VAL A 198 24.31 -5.08 2.31
N VAL A 199 24.77 -6.34 2.21
CA VAL A 199 26.16 -6.72 1.97
C VAL A 199 26.21 -7.65 0.76
N ASP A 200 27.00 -7.30 -0.24
CA ASP A 200 27.14 -8.10 -1.48
C ASP A 200 25.77 -8.49 -2.11
N ASN A 201 24.88 -7.54 -2.20
CA ASN A 201 23.50 -7.70 -2.70
C ASN A 201 22.68 -8.75 -1.94
N LYS A 202 22.90 -8.88 -0.63
CA LYS A 202 22.12 -9.72 0.29
C LYS A 202 21.71 -8.95 1.52
N ILE A 203 20.55 -9.27 2.05
CA ILE A 203 20.10 -8.73 3.33
C ILE A 203 20.75 -9.54 4.46
N VAL A 204 21.46 -8.84 5.34
CA VAL A 204 22.15 -9.44 6.50
C VAL A 204 21.61 -8.80 7.77
N LYS A 205 21.25 -9.64 8.74
CA LYS A 205 20.85 -9.16 10.07
C LYS A 205 22.08 -8.74 10.86
N ILE A 206 22.05 -7.51 11.38
CA ILE A 206 23.09 -6.99 12.29
C ILE A 206 22.80 -7.54 13.70
N ILE A 207 23.80 -8.17 14.32
CA ILE A 207 23.71 -8.77 15.68
C ILE A 207 23.98 -7.68 16.74
#